data_f05ce9cf5e1ae3c49f1b9a4cd17e7338
#
_entry.id   f05ce9cf5e1ae3c49f1b9a4cd17e7338
#
_cell.length_a   1.000
_cell.length_b   1.000
_cell.length_c   1.000
_cell.angle_alpha   90.00
_cell.angle_beta   90.00
_cell.angle_gamma   90.00
#
_symmetry.space_group_name_H-M   'P 1'
#
loop_
_entity.id
_entity.type
_entity.pdbx_description
1 polymer ?
#
loop_
_entity_poly.entity_id
_entity_poly.type
_entity_poly.pdbx_seq_one_letter_code
_entity_poly.pdbx_strand_id
1 'polypeptide(L)'
;MSEKISYSDKPWLKVYEKMGMPVTAEPYPKMPLFGLLDEVVNEKPDKQACIYLGNEMTFGDLGLQADKFATALSEKMGVKKGDKVATIIPTSPQFIIADHGILKCGASVVPCSLLHKADDLEYELGEAGVKTVVCLDESFDIVNSVRKKIGIENIIITSVNDYSAEEPALKEVSGAYQLRSLTEEFEPNLPKVDIDPVKDVALLPFTGGSTGIPKGVMLTHYNMVSNVHQMTGAGMGFLKNLSGLSMMLALPFFHQYGHMIMFVGISTGVKMLLLPDARDTDGMIELMKKYRPIMSIGVPTQYMRLVNKDLKGVRSIGVSGSAALPPEVAEEYEKKTKSPLGEGYGLTETSPVTHANMSAFTKMLGKKQAMKVGSIGTPVVDTDVRVIDPETGKDVPVGEVGEMIIHGPQVMLGYWPTPGSGLDDGWLHTGDLVKMDEDGYFYVVDRTKDMINVSGLKVYSRVVDDILFQHPAVEVAGVIGIPDPDRGGSERIKAFIKLKSEYVGKVDADEIKAFCKEKLPPYSVPKFIEFRDDLPLTVTEKIFKRKLREEEIAKMKK
;
A
#
# COMPACT_ATOMS: atom_id res chain seq x y z
N MET A 1 -2.65 -15.24 40.73
CA MET A 1 -2.05 -15.48 39.41
C MET A 1 -2.86 -14.63 38.45
N SER A 2 -2.27 -13.60 37.80
CA SER A 2 -2.96 -12.85 36.74
C SER A 2 -3.37 -13.85 35.66
N GLU A 3 -4.63 -13.86 35.26
CA GLU A 3 -5.08 -14.63 34.10
C GLU A 3 -4.15 -14.29 32.92
N LYS A 4 -3.61 -15.33 32.26
CA LYS A 4 -2.79 -15.12 31.07
C LYS A 4 -3.69 -14.62 29.97
N ILE A 5 -3.42 -13.41 29.49
CA ILE A 5 -4.13 -12.79 28.34
C ILE A 5 -3.92 -13.69 27.12
N SER A 6 -5.00 -13.98 26.41
CA SER A 6 -5.03 -14.78 25.18
C SER A 6 -5.44 -13.90 23.98
N TYR A 7 -5.10 -14.31 22.76
CA TYR A 7 -5.55 -13.63 21.53
C TYR A 7 -7.07 -13.75 21.35
N SER A 8 -7.68 -14.83 21.83
CA SER A 8 -9.14 -15.01 21.82
C SER A 8 -9.89 -14.00 22.70
N ASP A 9 -9.22 -13.43 23.71
CA ASP A 9 -9.80 -12.39 24.57
C ASP A 9 -9.87 -11.03 23.87
N LYS A 10 -9.24 -10.89 22.68
CA LYS A 10 -9.17 -9.67 21.88
C LYS A 10 -8.80 -8.44 22.72
N PRO A 11 -7.63 -8.42 23.39
CA PRO A 11 -7.27 -7.38 24.36
C PRO A 11 -7.30 -5.96 23.79
N TRP A 12 -7.16 -5.80 22.45
CA TRP A 12 -7.29 -4.54 21.74
C TRP A 12 -8.69 -3.92 21.83
N LEU A 13 -9.74 -4.66 22.16
CA LEU A 13 -11.08 -4.10 22.32
C LEU A 13 -11.15 -3.06 23.45
N LYS A 14 -10.26 -3.15 24.45
CA LYS A 14 -10.10 -2.09 25.48
C LYS A 14 -9.64 -0.76 24.88
N VAL A 15 -8.86 -0.82 23.82
CA VAL A 15 -8.43 0.38 23.08
C VAL A 15 -9.62 0.97 22.32
N TYR A 16 -10.44 0.13 21.68
CA TYR A 16 -11.66 0.56 20.98
C TYR A 16 -12.61 1.29 21.93
N GLU A 17 -12.87 0.72 23.11
CA GLU A 17 -13.72 1.35 24.13
C GLU A 17 -13.19 2.74 24.52
N LYS A 18 -11.89 2.85 24.83
CA LYS A 18 -11.25 4.14 25.17
C LYS A 18 -11.34 5.17 24.05
N MET A 19 -11.33 4.70 22.79
CA MET A 19 -11.42 5.55 21.61
C MET A 19 -12.86 5.83 21.19
N GLY A 20 -13.84 5.17 21.77
CA GLY A 20 -15.24 5.22 21.37
C GLY A 20 -15.47 4.64 19.95
N MET A 21 -14.67 3.65 19.59
CA MET A 21 -14.83 2.89 18.35
C MET A 21 -15.82 1.75 18.57
N PRO A 22 -16.59 1.36 17.54
CA PRO A 22 -17.44 0.18 17.61
C PRO A 22 -16.59 -1.09 17.71
N VAL A 23 -17.13 -2.13 18.32
CA VAL A 23 -16.49 -3.45 18.39
C VAL A 23 -16.69 -4.26 17.11
N THR A 24 -17.68 -3.89 16.29
CA THR A 24 -17.97 -4.49 14.99
C THR A 24 -18.53 -3.41 14.04
N ALA A 25 -18.30 -3.56 12.75
CA ALA A 25 -18.91 -2.77 11.68
C ALA A 25 -19.95 -3.59 10.89
N GLU A 26 -20.20 -4.84 11.32
CA GLU A 26 -21.25 -5.66 10.68
C GLU A 26 -22.67 -5.10 10.89
N PRO A 27 -23.56 -5.29 9.92
CA PRO A 27 -23.38 -6.04 8.68
C PRO A 27 -22.69 -5.22 7.58
N TYR A 28 -21.72 -5.83 6.90
CA TYR A 28 -21.07 -5.20 5.75
C TYR A 28 -21.99 -5.21 4.53
N PRO A 29 -22.05 -4.11 3.75
CA PRO A 29 -22.84 -4.07 2.53
C PRO A 29 -22.36 -5.11 1.51
N LYS A 30 -23.30 -5.91 1.01
CA LYS A 30 -23.05 -6.82 -0.11
C LYS A 30 -23.38 -6.09 -1.43
N MET A 31 -22.49 -5.21 -1.84
CA MET A 31 -22.67 -4.37 -3.03
C MET A 31 -21.44 -4.45 -3.93
N PRO A 32 -21.58 -4.15 -5.23
CA PRO A 32 -20.41 -3.96 -6.09
C PRO A 32 -19.54 -2.81 -5.61
N LEU A 33 -18.21 -2.93 -5.78
CA LEU A 33 -17.25 -1.93 -5.29
C LEU A 33 -17.46 -0.54 -5.90
N PHE A 34 -17.84 -0.45 -7.18
CA PHE A 34 -18.17 0.82 -7.83
C PHE A 34 -19.39 1.54 -7.20
N GLY A 35 -20.23 0.82 -6.49
CA GLY A 35 -21.39 1.38 -5.79
C GLY A 35 -21.00 2.43 -4.75
N LEU A 36 -19.77 2.40 -4.22
CA LEU A 36 -19.26 3.44 -3.32
C LEU A 36 -19.21 4.82 -4.00
N LEU A 37 -18.86 4.88 -5.30
CA LEU A 37 -18.91 6.13 -6.07
C LEU A 37 -20.35 6.50 -6.40
N ASP A 38 -21.18 5.54 -6.83
CA ASP A 38 -22.57 5.79 -7.19
C ASP A 38 -23.37 6.37 -6.01
N GLU A 39 -23.15 5.89 -4.79
CA GLU A 39 -23.76 6.45 -3.58
C GLU A 39 -23.44 7.94 -3.42
N VAL A 40 -22.17 8.33 -3.55
CA VAL A 40 -21.75 9.73 -3.38
C VAL A 40 -22.21 10.60 -4.56
N VAL A 41 -22.21 10.08 -5.77
CA VAL A 41 -22.75 10.76 -6.96
C VAL A 41 -24.23 11.05 -6.78
N ASN A 42 -25.01 10.08 -6.28
CA ASN A 42 -26.44 10.26 -6.04
C ASN A 42 -26.74 11.26 -4.91
N GLU A 43 -25.93 11.27 -3.85
CA GLU A 43 -26.14 12.13 -2.70
C GLU A 43 -25.60 13.56 -2.90
N LYS A 44 -24.45 13.70 -3.55
CA LYS A 44 -23.66 14.95 -3.58
C LYS A 44 -22.90 15.12 -4.90
N PRO A 45 -23.59 15.12 -6.07
CA PRO A 45 -22.92 15.15 -7.39
C PRO A 45 -22.03 16.38 -7.57
N ASP A 46 -22.43 17.55 -7.06
CA ASP A 46 -21.71 18.82 -7.22
C ASP A 46 -20.55 18.99 -6.23
N LYS A 47 -20.34 18.01 -5.32
CA LYS A 47 -19.24 18.08 -4.37
C LYS A 47 -17.92 17.83 -5.07
N GLN A 48 -16.90 18.66 -4.79
CA GLN A 48 -15.55 18.47 -5.32
C GLN A 48 -14.97 17.12 -4.88
N ALA A 49 -14.63 16.28 -5.86
CA ALA A 49 -14.05 14.95 -5.67
C ALA A 49 -12.52 15.00 -5.62
N CYS A 50 -11.91 15.72 -6.54
CA CYS A 50 -10.46 15.79 -6.60
C CYS A 50 -9.93 17.11 -7.17
N ILE A 51 -8.66 17.36 -6.86
CA ILE A 51 -7.82 18.37 -7.51
C ILE A 51 -6.62 17.64 -8.12
N TYR A 52 -6.39 17.88 -9.40
CA TYR A 52 -5.34 17.25 -10.16
C TYR A 52 -4.71 18.23 -11.15
N LEU A 53 -3.42 18.50 -11.01
CA LEU A 53 -2.67 19.44 -11.89
C LEU A 53 -3.42 20.73 -12.19
N GLY A 54 -3.99 21.34 -11.15
CA GLY A 54 -4.71 22.61 -11.22
C GLY A 54 -6.19 22.50 -11.62
N ASN A 55 -6.66 21.37 -12.12
CA ASN A 55 -8.05 21.14 -12.45
C ASN A 55 -8.84 20.58 -11.23
N GLU A 56 -10.10 20.95 -11.15
CA GLU A 56 -11.05 20.48 -10.13
C GLU A 56 -12.17 19.69 -10.80
N MET A 57 -12.44 18.48 -10.28
CA MET A 57 -13.55 17.64 -10.74
C MET A 57 -14.51 17.35 -9.58
N THR A 58 -15.81 17.29 -9.90
CA THR A 58 -16.85 16.88 -8.96
C THR A 58 -17.03 15.36 -8.94
N PHE A 59 -17.74 14.83 -7.95
CA PHE A 59 -18.14 13.42 -7.95
C PHE A 59 -19.06 13.09 -9.14
N GLY A 60 -19.95 14.03 -9.51
CA GLY A 60 -20.79 13.91 -10.69
C GLY A 60 -19.97 13.78 -11.98
N ASP A 61 -18.92 14.60 -12.14
CA ASP A 61 -18.01 14.51 -13.29
C ASP A 61 -17.34 13.14 -13.37
N LEU A 62 -16.76 12.66 -12.24
CA LEU A 62 -16.11 11.35 -12.20
C LEU A 62 -17.08 10.21 -12.51
N GLY A 63 -18.29 10.24 -11.93
CA GLY A 63 -19.32 9.24 -12.18
C GLY A 63 -19.75 9.22 -13.64
N LEU A 64 -20.03 10.39 -14.22
CA LEU A 64 -20.41 10.51 -15.63
C LEU A 64 -19.34 9.98 -16.58
N GLN A 65 -18.07 10.35 -16.34
CA GLN A 65 -16.95 9.87 -17.17
C GLN A 65 -16.75 8.35 -17.02
N ALA A 66 -16.91 7.80 -15.82
CA ALA A 66 -16.84 6.36 -15.58
C ALA A 66 -17.98 5.61 -16.31
N ASP A 67 -19.19 6.15 -16.30
CA ASP A 67 -20.35 5.56 -16.99
C ASP A 67 -20.18 5.56 -18.52
N LYS A 68 -19.71 6.67 -19.08
CA LYS A 68 -19.37 6.79 -20.51
C LYS A 68 -18.27 5.80 -20.90
N PHE A 69 -17.25 5.67 -20.05
CA PHE A 69 -16.14 4.74 -20.30
C PHE A 69 -16.60 3.27 -20.20
N ALA A 70 -17.45 2.92 -19.24
CA ALA A 70 -18.05 1.59 -19.14
C ALA A 70 -18.85 1.23 -20.40
N THR A 71 -19.61 2.19 -20.92
CA THR A 71 -20.35 2.02 -22.18
C THR A 71 -19.40 1.76 -23.35
N ALA A 72 -18.34 2.54 -23.49
CA ALA A 72 -17.33 2.35 -24.53
C ALA A 72 -16.62 0.99 -24.43
N LEU A 73 -16.27 0.56 -23.21
CA LEU A 73 -15.66 -0.76 -22.96
C LEU A 73 -16.61 -1.89 -23.38
N SER A 74 -17.89 -1.79 -23.04
CA SER A 74 -18.87 -2.82 -23.35
C SER A 74 -19.24 -2.84 -24.83
N GLU A 75 -19.62 -1.70 -25.41
CA GLU A 75 -20.19 -1.64 -26.77
C GLU A 75 -19.12 -1.70 -27.87
N LYS A 76 -17.97 -1.03 -27.68
CA LYS A 76 -16.92 -0.94 -28.70
C LYS A 76 -15.85 -2.01 -28.56
N MET A 77 -15.53 -2.43 -27.33
CA MET A 77 -14.44 -3.38 -27.06
C MET A 77 -14.93 -4.76 -26.61
N GLY A 78 -16.23 -4.90 -26.38
CA GLY A 78 -16.86 -6.18 -26.01
C GLY A 78 -16.46 -6.67 -24.61
N VAL A 79 -16.01 -5.78 -23.73
CA VAL A 79 -15.67 -6.11 -22.34
C VAL A 79 -16.94 -6.50 -21.59
N LYS A 80 -16.87 -7.60 -20.87
CA LYS A 80 -18.01 -8.20 -20.16
C LYS A 80 -17.60 -8.82 -18.84
N LYS A 81 -18.59 -9.25 -18.07
CA LYS A 81 -18.39 -9.91 -16.78
C LYS A 81 -17.36 -11.04 -16.87
N GLY A 82 -16.41 -11.03 -15.93
CA GLY A 82 -15.35 -12.01 -15.80
C GLY A 82 -14.10 -11.73 -16.64
N ASP A 83 -14.14 -10.77 -17.57
CA ASP A 83 -12.94 -10.30 -18.26
C ASP A 83 -12.00 -9.60 -17.29
N LYS A 84 -10.72 -9.47 -17.70
CA LYS A 84 -9.69 -8.73 -16.96
C LYS A 84 -9.18 -7.61 -17.83
N VAL A 85 -9.17 -6.40 -17.27
CA VAL A 85 -8.67 -5.21 -17.93
C VAL A 85 -7.51 -4.65 -17.09
N ALA A 86 -6.36 -4.49 -17.71
CA ALA A 86 -5.20 -3.95 -17.01
C ALA A 86 -5.21 -2.43 -17.00
N THR A 87 -4.71 -1.84 -15.92
CA THR A 87 -4.48 -0.39 -15.81
C THR A 87 -3.01 -0.12 -15.51
N ILE A 88 -2.34 0.70 -16.35
CA ILE A 88 -0.95 1.14 -16.20
C ILE A 88 -0.98 2.67 -16.19
N ILE A 89 -1.57 3.24 -15.14
CA ILE A 89 -1.90 4.66 -15.02
C ILE A 89 -1.45 5.18 -13.64
N PRO A 90 -0.90 6.40 -13.53
CA PRO A 90 -0.54 7.00 -12.25
C PRO A 90 -1.77 7.43 -11.45
N THR A 91 -1.52 7.92 -10.24
CA THR A 91 -2.53 8.55 -9.38
C THR A 91 -3.13 9.77 -10.07
N SER A 92 -4.37 9.63 -10.53
CA SER A 92 -5.02 10.60 -11.43
C SER A 92 -6.52 10.36 -11.55
N PRO A 93 -7.31 11.33 -12.04
CA PRO A 93 -8.73 11.15 -12.31
C PRO A 93 -9.00 10.02 -13.32
N GLN A 94 -8.15 9.89 -14.37
CA GLN A 94 -8.30 8.84 -15.37
C GLN A 94 -8.11 7.43 -14.80
N PHE A 95 -7.34 7.27 -13.72
CA PHE A 95 -7.30 5.99 -12.99
C PHE A 95 -8.67 5.69 -12.38
N ILE A 96 -9.29 6.66 -11.70
CA ILE A 96 -10.61 6.51 -11.06
C ILE A 96 -11.67 6.18 -12.12
N ILE A 97 -11.65 6.90 -13.24
CA ILE A 97 -12.58 6.71 -14.37
C ILE A 97 -12.42 5.29 -14.96
N ALA A 98 -11.19 4.87 -15.23
CA ALA A 98 -10.91 3.57 -15.81
C ALA A 98 -11.30 2.44 -14.84
N ASP A 99 -10.92 2.54 -13.57
CA ASP A 99 -11.22 1.57 -12.54
C ASP A 99 -12.74 1.32 -12.41
N HIS A 100 -13.52 2.40 -12.21
CA HIS A 100 -14.97 2.28 -12.07
C HIS A 100 -15.65 1.84 -13.37
N GLY A 101 -15.19 2.32 -14.54
CA GLY A 101 -15.71 1.88 -15.82
C GLY A 101 -15.53 0.37 -16.06
N ILE A 102 -14.36 -0.17 -15.70
CA ILE A 102 -14.07 -1.61 -15.77
C ILE A 102 -14.99 -2.40 -14.83
N LEU A 103 -15.08 -1.97 -13.58
CA LEU A 103 -15.91 -2.63 -12.57
C LEU A 103 -17.40 -2.63 -12.95
N LYS A 104 -17.90 -1.55 -13.57
CA LYS A 104 -19.29 -1.44 -14.05
C LYS A 104 -19.59 -2.41 -15.22
N CYS A 105 -18.58 -2.85 -15.96
CA CYS A 105 -18.73 -3.94 -16.93
C CYS A 105 -18.74 -5.34 -16.27
N GLY A 106 -18.55 -5.44 -14.94
CA GLY A 106 -18.37 -6.71 -14.24
C GLY A 106 -17.02 -7.37 -14.52
N ALA A 107 -16.08 -6.62 -15.05
CA ALA A 107 -14.70 -7.05 -15.29
C ALA A 107 -13.83 -6.77 -14.06
N SER A 108 -12.74 -7.54 -13.92
CA SER A 108 -11.75 -7.31 -12.86
C SER A 108 -10.66 -6.35 -13.33
N VAL A 109 -10.26 -5.42 -12.45
CA VAL A 109 -9.11 -4.54 -12.70
C VAL A 109 -7.83 -5.29 -12.37
N VAL A 110 -6.85 -5.25 -13.27
CA VAL A 110 -5.47 -5.74 -13.06
C VAL A 110 -4.55 -4.51 -12.99
N PRO A 111 -4.32 -3.96 -11.78
CA PRO A 111 -3.51 -2.77 -11.64
C PRO A 111 -2.02 -3.11 -11.74
N CYS A 112 -1.32 -2.47 -12.68
CA CYS A 112 0.10 -2.70 -12.95
C CYS A 112 0.94 -1.45 -12.69
N SER A 113 2.19 -1.66 -12.30
CA SER A 113 3.15 -0.59 -12.09
C SER A 113 3.58 0.05 -13.41
N LEU A 114 3.72 1.39 -13.39
CA LEU A 114 4.36 2.15 -14.47
C LEU A 114 5.84 1.81 -14.68
N LEU A 115 6.47 1.16 -13.68
CA LEU A 115 7.88 0.80 -13.71
C LEU A 115 8.12 -0.62 -14.22
N HIS A 116 7.07 -1.36 -14.58
CA HIS A 116 7.19 -2.71 -15.14
C HIS A 116 7.91 -2.68 -16.48
N LYS A 117 8.74 -3.70 -16.69
CA LYS A 117 9.38 -3.98 -17.96
C LYS A 117 8.53 -4.94 -18.81
N ALA A 118 8.93 -5.16 -20.05
CA ALA A 118 8.19 -6.03 -20.95
C ALA A 118 8.00 -7.46 -20.38
N ASP A 119 9.02 -8.03 -19.75
CA ASP A 119 8.94 -9.38 -19.17
C ASP A 119 7.94 -9.44 -17.99
N ASP A 120 7.89 -8.38 -17.16
CA ASP A 120 6.94 -8.28 -16.05
C ASP A 120 5.51 -8.24 -16.58
N LEU A 121 5.26 -7.38 -17.58
CA LEU A 121 3.94 -7.25 -18.21
C LEU A 121 3.54 -8.51 -18.98
N GLU A 122 4.48 -9.15 -19.71
CA GLU A 122 4.22 -10.39 -20.40
C GLU A 122 3.76 -11.48 -19.44
N TYR A 123 4.40 -11.56 -18.27
CA TYR A 123 4.05 -12.52 -17.24
C TYR A 123 2.69 -12.20 -16.59
N GLU A 124 2.54 -11.01 -15.99
CA GLU A 124 1.34 -10.67 -15.20
C GLU A 124 0.08 -10.62 -16.04
N LEU A 125 0.14 -9.96 -17.21
CA LEU A 125 -1.01 -9.84 -18.10
C LEU A 125 -1.34 -11.17 -18.77
N GLY A 126 -0.31 -11.99 -19.09
CA GLY A 126 -0.50 -13.33 -19.65
C GLY A 126 -1.17 -14.28 -18.66
N GLU A 127 -0.68 -14.34 -17.40
CA GLU A 127 -1.28 -15.15 -16.33
C GLU A 127 -2.71 -14.74 -16.02
N ALA A 128 -3.02 -13.43 -16.02
CA ALA A 128 -4.37 -12.94 -15.82
C ALA A 128 -5.29 -13.19 -17.03
N GLY A 129 -4.74 -13.40 -18.23
CA GLY A 129 -5.50 -13.51 -19.48
C GLY A 129 -6.10 -12.17 -19.92
N VAL A 130 -5.35 -11.06 -19.74
CA VAL A 130 -5.77 -9.71 -20.09
C VAL A 130 -5.86 -9.55 -21.61
N LYS A 131 -6.99 -8.99 -22.09
CA LYS A 131 -7.22 -8.68 -23.50
C LYS A 131 -7.33 -7.19 -23.78
N THR A 132 -7.63 -6.38 -22.77
CA THR A 132 -7.77 -4.94 -22.87
C THR A 132 -6.86 -4.27 -21.86
N VAL A 133 -6.09 -3.27 -22.28
CA VAL A 133 -5.15 -2.52 -21.44
C VAL A 133 -5.46 -1.03 -21.55
N VAL A 134 -5.55 -0.36 -20.40
CA VAL A 134 -5.60 1.11 -20.29
C VAL A 134 -4.28 1.58 -19.73
N CYS A 135 -3.52 2.38 -20.49
CA CYS A 135 -2.17 2.78 -20.09
C CYS A 135 -1.87 4.24 -20.42
N LEU A 136 -0.81 4.78 -19.80
CA LEU A 136 -0.25 6.04 -20.27
C LEU A 136 0.25 5.92 -21.71
N ASP A 137 0.19 7.01 -22.46
CA ASP A 137 0.76 7.12 -23.81
C ASP A 137 2.26 6.77 -23.82
N GLU A 138 3.00 7.16 -22.79
CA GLU A 138 4.42 6.79 -22.59
C GLU A 138 4.64 5.29 -22.41
N SER A 139 3.65 4.56 -21.93
CA SER A 139 3.70 3.09 -21.74
C SER A 139 3.25 2.31 -22.98
N PHE A 140 2.76 3.00 -24.03
CA PHE A 140 2.22 2.34 -25.21
C PHE A 140 3.21 1.37 -25.87
N ASP A 141 4.44 1.82 -26.10
CA ASP A 141 5.44 1.02 -26.80
C ASP A 141 5.77 -0.29 -26.07
N ILE A 142 5.91 -0.23 -24.74
CA ILE A 142 6.18 -1.42 -23.95
C ILE A 142 4.98 -2.39 -23.94
N VAL A 143 3.75 -1.90 -23.82
CA VAL A 143 2.53 -2.70 -23.90
C VAL A 143 2.38 -3.32 -25.30
N ASN A 144 2.60 -2.53 -26.35
CA ASN A 144 2.48 -3.00 -27.72
C ASN A 144 3.55 -4.05 -28.08
N SER A 145 4.73 -3.99 -27.44
CA SER A 145 5.80 -4.99 -27.64
C SER A 145 5.40 -6.39 -27.19
N VAL A 146 4.57 -6.51 -26.16
CA VAL A 146 4.08 -7.80 -25.63
C VAL A 146 2.72 -8.20 -26.23
N ARG A 147 2.02 -7.27 -26.91
CA ARG A 147 0.65 -7.43 -27.42
C ARG A 147 0.39 -8.75 -28.13
N LYS A 148 1.23 -9.10 -29.12
CA LYS A 148 1.04 -10.33 -29.92
C LYS A 148 1.33 -11.61 -29.14
N LYS A 149 2.24 -11.55 -28.16
CA LYS A 149 2.64 -12.73 -27.38
C LYS A 149 1.54 -13.20 -26.45
N ILE A 150 0.83 -12.24 -25.82
CA ILE A 150 -0.18 -12.54 -24.81
C ILE A 150 -1.63 -12.30 -25.29
N GLY A 151 -1.81 -11.85 -26.54
CA GLY A 151 -3.15 -11.74 -27.15
C GLY A 151 -3.94 -10.51 -26.72
N ILE A 152 -3.29 -9.37 -26.43
CA ILE A 152 -3.98 -8.10 -26.19
C ILE A 152 -4.73 -7.67 -27.46
N GLU A 153 -6.02 -7.50 -27.35
CA GLU A 153 -6.91 -7.08 -28.44
C GLU A 153 -7.01 -5.55 -28.50
N ASN A 154 -7.24 -4.90 -27.35
CA ASN A 154 -7.47 -3.47 -27.24
C ASN A 154 -6.42 -2.78 -26.38
N ILE A 155 -5.88 -1.66 -26.86
CA ILE A 155 -5.03 -0.75 -26.08
C ILE A 155 -5.72 0.61 -26.06
N ILE A 156 -5.95 1.14 -24.86
CA ILE A 156 -6.51 2.47 -24.63
C ILE A 156 -5.43 3.30 -23.96
N ILE A 157 -5.13 4.44 -24.51
CA ILE A 157 -4.12 5.34 -23.97
C ILE A 157 -4.75 6.58 -23.36
N THR A 158 -4.06 7.15 -22.39
CA THR A 158 -4.34 8.44 -21.77
C THR A 158 -3.03 9.15 -21.50
N SER A 159 -3.04 10.47 -21.43
CA SER A 159 -1.87 11.27 -21.05
C SER A 159 -2.00 11.78 -19.62
N VAL A 160 -0.88 12.04 -18.96
CA VAL A 160 -0.87 12.67 -17.62
C VAL A 160 -1.68 13.97 -17.63
N ASN A 161 -1.70 14.72 -18.72
CA ASN A 161 -2.35 16.03 -18.82
C ASN A 161 -3.81 15.98 -19.28
N ASP A 162 -4.39 14.81 -19.63
CA ASP A 162 -5.75 14.73 -20.19
C ASP A 162 -6.83 15.35 -19.28
N TYR A 163 -6.61 15.33 -17.97
CA TYR A 163 -7.52 15.90 -16.97
C TYR A 163 -6.85 17.01 -16.13
N SER A 164 -5.77 17.62 -16.63
CA SER A 164 -5.15 18.80 -16.02
C SER A 164 -5.91 20.09 -16.36
N ALA A 165 -5.48 21.22 -15.79
CA ALA A 165 -6.01 22.54 -16.16
C ALA A 165 -5.52 23.02 -17.55
N GLU A 166 -4.51 22.36 -18.13
CA GLU A 166 -4.02 22.64 -19.48
C GLU A 166 -4.90 21.95 -20.53
N GLU A 167 -4.99 22.52 -21.73
CA GLU A 167 -5.68 21.85 -22.82
C GLU A 167 -4.96 20.54 -23.18
N PRO A 168 -5.70 19.42 -23.26
CA PRO A 168 -5.10 18.12 -23.54
C PRO A 168 -4.57 18.07 -24.97
N ALA A 169 -3.32 17.66 -25.11
CA ALA A 169 -2.74 17.32 -26.40
C ALA A 169 -3.08 15.86 -26.73
N LEU A 170 -4.26 15.62 -27.32
CA LEU A 170 -4.65 14.28 -27.75
C LEU A 170 -3.68 13.79 -28.83
N LYS A 171 -2.93 12.73 -28.52
CA LYS A 171 -2.02 12.10 -29.47
C LYS A 171 -2.75 10.96 -30.17
N GLU A 172 -2.90 11.03 -31.48
CA GLU A 172 -3.34 9.86 -32.26
C GLU A 172 -2.17 8.85 -32.34
N VAL A 173 -2.39 7.67 -31.77
CA VAL A 173 -1.45 6.55 -31.84
C VAL A 173 -2.10 5.42 -32.61
N SER A 174 -1.49 5.04 -33.73
CA SER A 174 -2.02 3.94 -34.56
C SER A 174 -2.11 2.64 -33.77
N GLY A 175 -3.29 2.04 -33.74
CA GLY A 175 -3.54 0.78 -33.03
C GLY A 175 -3.94 0.94 -31.55
N ALA A 176 -4.18 2.15 -31.08
CA ALA A 176 -4.74 2.47 -29.78
C ALA A 176 -5.96 3.38 -29.88
N TYR A 177 -6.81 3.34 -28.85
CA TYR A 177 -7.90 4.27 -28.63
C TYR A 177 -7.47 5.32 -27.60
N GLN A 178 -8.11 6.50 -27.61
CA GLN A 178 -7.91 7.52 -26.59
C GLN A 178 -9.03 7.45 -25.56
N LEU A 179 -8.69 7.36 -24.27
CA LEU A 179 -9.68 7.29 -23.18
C LEU A 179 -10.63 8.50 -23.23
N ARG A 180 -10.08 9.70 -23.36
CA ARG A 180 -10.86 10.93 -23.40
C ARG A 180 -11.79 10.98 -24.62
N SER A 181 -11.31 10.62 -25.78
CA SER A 181 -12.16 10.54 -26.99
C SER A 181 -13.28 9.53 -26.83
N LEU A 182 -13.02 8.39 -26.18
CA LEU A 182 -14.07 7.41 -25.90
C LEU A 182 -15.15 7.98 -24.97
N THR A 183 -14.76 8.69 -23.92
CA THR A 183 -15.74 9.30 -23.00
C THR A 183 -16.46 10.52 -23.61
N GLU A 184 -15.95 11.10 -24.69
CA GLU A 184 -16.62 12.14 -25.49
C GLU A 184 -17.56 11.54 -26.54
N GLU A 185 -17.21 10.38 -27.14
CA GLU A 185 -17.97 9.70 -28.20
C GLU A 185 -19.25 9.01 -27.65
N PHE A 186 -19.18 8.42 -26.43
CA PHE A 186 -20.24 7.60 -25.87
C PHE A 186 -21.07 8.34 -24.83
N GLU A 187 -22.40 8.18 -24.89
CA GLU A 187 -23.30 8.55 -23.79
C GLU A 187 -23.52 7.36 -22.85
N PRO A 188 -23.87 7.61 -21.57
CA PRO A 188 -24.07 6.53 -20.61
C PRO A 188 -25.17 5.54 -21.03
N ASN A 189 -24.78 4.29 -21.27
CA ASN A 189 -25.65 3.15 -21.54
C ASN A 189 -25.04 1.91 -20.88
N LEU A 190 -25.13 1.86 -19.55
CA LEU A 190 -24.42 0.87 -18.75
C LEU A 190 -24.88 -0.57 -19.08
N PRO A 191 -23.96 -1.52 -19.22
CA PRO A 191 -24.30 -2.92 -19.39
C PRO A 191 -25.05 -3.43 -18.15
N LYS A 192 -26.08 -4.23 -18.35
CA LYS A 192 -26.79 -4.92 -17.26
C LYS A 192 -25.97 -6.12 -16.84
N VAL A 193 -25.29 -6.00 -15.71
CA VAL A 193 -24.42 -7.05 -15.17
C VAL A 193 -24.93 -7.47 -13.79
N ASP A 194 -25.15 -8.77 -13.62
CA ASP A 194 -25.47 -9.36 -12.32
C ASP A 194 -24.15 -9.72 -11.61
N ILE A 195 -23.78 -8.98 -10.58
CA ILE A 195 -22.55 -9.16 -9.81
C ILE A 195 -22.87 -9.81 -8.46
N ASP A 196 -22.24 -10.94 -8.18
CA ASP A 196 -22.17 -11.51 -6.83
C ASP A 196 -20.99 -10.90 -6.08
N PRO A 197 -21.21 -9.95 -5.15
CA PRO A 197 -20.10 -9.23 -4.51
C PRO A 197 -19.16 -10.13 -3.72
N VAL A 198 -19.61 -11.28 -3.27
CA VAL A 198 -18.84 -12.21 -2.44
C VAL A 198 -17.95 -13.13 -3.29
N LYS A 199 -18.35 -13.40 -4.54
CA LYS A 199 -17.65 -14.35 -5.40
C LYS A 199 -16.91 -13.70 -6.56
N ASP A 200 -17.48 -12.63 -7.13
CA ASP A 200 -16.89 -11.98 -8.30
C ASP A 200 -15.67 -11.16 -7.89
N VAL A 201 -14.56 -11.37 -8.59
CA VAL A 201 -13.29 -10.69 -8.34
C VAL A 201 -13.36 -9.27 -8.89
N ALA A 202 -13.20 -8.27 -8.03
CA ALA A 202 -13.12 -6.87 -8.40
C ALA A 202 -11.70 -6.49 -8.84
N LEU A 203 -10.70 -6.86 -8.04
CA LEU A 203 -9.30 -6.51 -8.29
C LEU A 203 -8.44 -7.77 -8.31
N LEU A 204 -7.45 -7.78 -9.21
CA LEU A 204 -6.48 -8.86 -9.34
C LEU A 204 -5.04 -8.28 -9.37
N PRO A 205 -4.59 -7.63 -8.28
CA PRO A 205 -3.21 -7.14 -8.19
C PRO A 205 -2.21 -8.29 -8.08
N PHE A 206 -1.04 -8.14 -8.72
CA PHE A 206 0.05 -9.10 -8.60
C PHE A 206 1.04 -8.68 -7.50
N THR A 207 1.48 -9.63 -6.68
CA THR A 207 2.46 -9.40 -5.62
C THR A 207 3.66 -10.30 -5.77
N GLY A 208 4.85 -9.75 -5.52
CA GLY A 208 6.07 -10.54 -5.43
C GLY A 208 6.06 -11.39 -4.17
N GLY A 209 5.46 -12.59 -4.27
CA GLY A 209 5.37 -13.55 -3.18
C GLY A 209 6.75 -14.01 -2.66
N SER A 210 6.74 -14.80 -1.58
CA SER A 210 7.95 -15.40 -0.97
C SER A 210 8.77 -16.25 -1.95
N THR A 211 8.11 -16.82 -2.97
CA THR A 211 8.73 -17.66 -4.02
C THR A 211 9.44 -16.86 -5.13
N GLY A 212 9.22 -15.56 -5.18
CA GLY A 212 9.83 -14.67 -6.17
C GLY A 212 9.09 -14.53 -7.50
N ILE A 213 8.14 -15.40 -7.78
CA ILE A 213 7.24 -15.27 -8.92
C ILE A 213 5.98 -14.52 -8.43
N PRO A 214 5.59 -13.41 -9.09
CA PRO A 214 4.39 -12.68 -8.71
C PRO A 214 3.14 -13.58 -8.78
N LYS A 215 2.25 -13.42 -7.79
CA LYS A 215 0.97 -14.13 -7.75
C LYS A 215 -0.17 -13.13 -7.81
N GLY A 216 -1.19 -13.41 -8.62
CA GLY A 216 -2.40 -12.61 -8.66
C GLY A 216 -3.25 -12.84 -7.40
N VAL A 217 -3.55 -11.79 -6.67
CA VAL A 217 -4.38 -11.84 -5.45
C VAL A 217 -5.83 -11.57 -5.84
N MET A 218 -6.72 -12.51 -5.59
CA MET A 218 -8.15 -12.34 -5.91
C MET A 218 -8.86 -11.60 -4.79
N LEU A 219 -9.19 -10.32 -5.02
CA LEU A 219 -9.97 -9.49 -4.11
C LEU A 219 -11.39 -9.34 -4.66
N THR A 220 -12.37 -9.84 -3.93
CA THR A 220 -13.77 -9.70 -4.31
C THR A 220 -14.27 -8.29 -4.04
N HIS A 221 -15.41 -7.91 -4.63
CA HIS A 221 -16.08 -6.66 -4.28
C HIS A 221 -16.34 -6.57 -2.78
N TYR A 222 -16.77 -7.68 -2.15
CA TYR A 222 -17.05 -7.73 -0.72
C TYR A 222 -15.81 -7.53 0.15
N ASN A 223 -14.66 -8.12 -0.23
CA ASN A 223 -13.41 -7.92 0.53
C ASN A 223 -13.04 -6.43 0.57
N MET A 224 -13.09 -5.76 -0.60
CA MET A 224 -12.75 -4.34 -0.72
C MET A 224 -13.76 -3.44 0.01
N VAL A 225 -15.06 -3.65 -0.22
CA VAL A 225 -16.13 -2.88 0.44
C VAL A 225 -16.04 -3.04 1.95
N SER A 226 -15.79 -4.26 2.45
CA SER A 226 -15.64 -4.51 3.88
C SER A 226 -14.46 -3.72 4.46
N ASN A 227 -13.29 -3.73 3.79
CA ASN A 227 -12.12 -3.00 4.29
C ASN A 227 -12.34 -1.48 4.29
N VAL A 228 -12.99 -0.93 3.26
CA VAL A 228 -13.39 0.49 3.25
C VAL A 228 -14.31 0.79 4.42
N HIS A 229 -15.29 -0.08 4.74
CA HIS A 229 -16.20 0.12 5.86
C HIS A 229 -15.50 -0.05 7.22
N GLN A 230 -14.58 -0.99 7.38
CA GLN A 230 -13.74 -1.10 8.57
C GLN A 230 -13.01 0.20 8.86
N MET A 231 -12.45 0.84 7.82
CA MET A 231 -11.73 2.11 7.98
C MET A 231 -12.68 3.29 8.23
N THR A 232 -13.78 3.37 7.49
CA THR A 232 -14.71 4.51 7.58
C THR A 232 -15.66 4.39 8.77
N GLY A 233 -16.11 3.19 9.12
CA GLY A 233 -16.99 2.97 10.27
C GLY A 233 -16.29 3.13 11.62
N ALA A 234 -15.05 2.69 11.71
CA ALA A 234 -14.33 2.64 12.98
C ALA A 234 -13.48 3.89 13.29
N GLY A 235 -12.98 4.60 12.30
CA GLY A 235 -12.02 5.66 12.54
C GLY A 235 -12.20 6.93 11.71
N MET A 236 -12.55 6.80 10.45
CA MET A 236 -12.62 7.93 9.51
C MET A 236 -14.05 8.36 9.15
N GLY A 237 -15.08 7.71 9.70
CA GLY A 237 -16.48 8.03 9.40
C GLY A 237 -16.91 9.44 9.75
N PHE A 238 -16.22 10.08 10.70
CA PHE A 238 -16.44 11.50 11.03
C PHE A 238 -16.20 12.42 9.82
N LEU A 239 -15.38 12.00 8.86
CA LEU A 239 -15.09 12.76 7.63
C LEU A 239 -16.34 12.97 6.76
N LYS A 240 -17.31 12.04 6.79
CA LYS A 240 -18.57 12.16 6.03
C LYS A 240 -19.38 13.39 6.44
N ASN A 241 -19.28 13.80 7.70
CA ASN A 241 -20.08 14.85 8.31
C ASN A 241 -19.40 16.24 8.27
N LEU A 242 -18.16 16.31 7.80
CA LEU A 242 -17.40 17.54 7.73
C LEU A 242 -17.31 18.03 6.29
N SER A 243 -17.62 19.31 6.07
CA SER A 243 -17.50 19.95 4.76
C SER A 243 -16.11 20.60 4.58
N GLY A 244 -15.67 20.72 3.34
CA GLY A 244 -14.44 21.43 2.98
C GLY A 244 -13.13 20.72 3.31
N LEU A 245 -13.18 19.47 3.78
CA LEU A 245 -11.98 18.71 4.06
C LEU A 245 -11.35 18.19 2.77
N SER A 246 -10.02 18.10 2.78
CA SER A 246 -9.24 17.41 1.74
C SER A 246 -8.26 16.41 2.34
N MET A 247 -7.84 15.49 1.52
CA MET A 247 -6.87 14.44 1.82
C MET A 247 -5.77 14.45 0.76
N MET A 248 -4.51 14.47 1.18
CA MET A 248 -3.38 14.38 0.26
C MET A 248 -3.10 12.92 -0.11
N LEU A 249 -3.19 12.60 -1.38
CA LEU A 249 -2.94 11.27 -1.93
C LEU A 249 -1.78 11.32 -2.93
N ALA A 250 -0.58 11.05 -2.43
CA ALA A 250 0.63 10.90 -3.25
C ALA A 250 1.05 9.41 -3.34
N LEU A 251 0.11 8.49 -3.16
CA LEU A 251 0.33 7.05 -3.26
C LEU A 251 -0.03 6.56 -4.66
N PRO A 252 0.75 5.65 -5.24
CA PRO A 252 0.37 5.02 -6.51
C PRO A 252 -0.93 4.22 -6.36
N PHE A 253 -1.95 4.53 -7.17
CA PHE A 253 -3.24 3.83 -7.14
C PHE A 253 -3.17 2.39 -7.68
N PHE A 254 -2.15 2.05 -8.46
CA PHE A 254 -1.93 0.66 -8.86
C PHE A 254 -1.52 -0.24 -7.67
N HIS A 255 -0.97 0.35 -6.59
CA HIS A 255 -0.65 -0.39 -5.38
C HIS A 255 -1.89 -0.45 -4.47
N GLN A 256 -2.15 -1.64 -3.88
CA GLN A 256 -3.36 -1.91 -3.12
C GLN A 256 -3.62 -0.90 -1.99
N TYR A 257 -2.58 -0.34 -1.36
CA TYR A 257 -2.72 0.70 -0.34
C TYR A 257 -3.29 2.00 -0.93
N GLY A 258 -2.73 2.50 -2.02
CA GLY A 258 -3.25 3.69 -2.70
C GLY A 258 -4.66 3.46 -3.25
N HIS A 259 -4.92 2.27 -3.81
CA HIS A 259 -6.21 1.87 -4.35
C HIS A 259 -7.31 1.92 -3.28
N MET A 260 -7.08 1.30 -2.13
CA MET A 260 -8.05 1.30 -1.02
C MET A 260 -8.29 2.71 -0.48
N ILE A 261 -7.24 3.52 -0.29
CA ILE A 261 -7.39 4.89 0.21
C ILE A 261 -8.15 5.77 -0.80
N MET A 262 -8.03 5.53 -2.10
CA MET A 262 -8.88 6.15 -3.12
C MET A 262 -10.37 5.86 -2.82
N PHE A 263 -10.75 4.61 -2.59
CA PHE A 263 -12.12 4.24 -2.23
C PHE A 263 -12.56 4.81 -0.88
N VAL A 264 -11.67 4.94 0.10
CA VAL A 264 -11.96 5.65 1.36
C VAL A 264 -12.26 7.13 1.10
N GLY A 265 -11.46 7.81 0.26
CA GLY A 265 -11.70 9.18 -0.16
C GLY A 265 -13.07 9.34 -0.84
N ILE A 266 -13.39 8.45 -1.76
CA ILE A 266 -14.68 8.40 -2.46
C ILE A 266 -15.81 8.16 -1.45
N SER A 267 -15.78 7.08 -0.68
CA SER A 267 -16.84 6.69 0.26
C SER A 267 -17.13 7.75 1.34
N THR A 268 -16.12 8.53 1.75
CA THR A 268 -16.29 9.63 2.69
C THR A 268 -16.69 10.95 2.01
N GLY A 269 -16.61 11.00 0.70
CA GLY A 269 -16.84 12.22 -0.07
C GLY A 269 -15.81 13.32 0.24
N VAL A 270 -14.60 12.97 0.67
CA VAL A 270 -13.52 13.93 0.96
C VAL A 270 -12.80 14.28 -0.34
N LYS A 271 -12.48 15.57 -0.51
CA LYS A 271 -11.71 16.04 -1.66
C LYS A 271 -10.32 15.43 -1.68
N MET A 272 -9.95 14.74 -2.76
CA MET A 272 -8.66 14.12 -2.95
C MET A 272 -7.70 15.08 -3.68
N LEU A 273 -6.54 15.36 -3.08
CA LEU A 273 -5.44 16.07 -3.74
C LEU A 273 -4.55 15.03 -4.39
N LEU A 274 -4.64 14.90 -5.70
CA LEU A 274 -3.97 13.85 -6.46
C LEU A 274 -2.62 14.35 -6.99
N LEU A 275 -1.57 13.57 -6.77
CA LEU A 275 -0.23 13.85 -7.27
C LEU A 275 0.24 12.64 -8.12
N PRO A 276 0.51 12.83 -9.43
CA PRO A 276 0.85 11.71 -10.32
C PRO A 276 2.22 11.09 -10.02
N ASP A 277 3.22 11.87 -9.61
CA ASP A 277 4.53 11.35 -9.19
C ASP A 277 4.65 11.38 -7.66
N ALA A 278 4.62 10.20 -7.06
CA ALA A 278 4.79 10.01 -5.62
C ALA A 278 6.16 10.50 -5.08
N ARG A 279 7.14 10.77 -5.96
CA ARG A 279 8.48 11.27 -5.61
C ARG A 279 8.57 12.78 -5.62
N ASP A 280 7.59 13.48 -6.17
CA ASP A 280 7.54 14.95 -6.18
C ASP A 280 7.22 15.51 -4.79
N THR A 281 8.26 15.59 -3.97
CA THR A 281 8.17 16.07 -2.59
C THR A 281 7.81 17.56 -2.53
N ASP A 282 8.29 18.35 -3.47
CA ASP A 282 8.04 19.80 -3.48
C ASP A 282 6.61 20.10 -3.90
N GLY A 283 6.08 19.43 -4.93
CA GLY A 283 4.67 19.50 -5.32
C GLY A 283 3.73 19.02 -4.20
N MET A 284 4.10 17.96 -3.47
CA MET A 284 3.35 17.51 -2.31
C MET A 284 3.27 18.61 -1.24
N ILE A 285 4.38 19.26 -0.90
CA ILE A 285 4.43 20.35 0.09
C ILE A 285 3.61 21.55 -0.39
N GLU A 286 3.69 21.91 -1.67
CA GLU A 286 2.90 23.01 -2.24
C GLU A 286 1.39 22.75 -2.08
N LEU A 287 0.92 21.56 -2.48
CA LEU A 287 -0.48 21.17 -2.32
C LEU A 287 -0.90 21.18 -0.84
N MET A 288 -0.06 20.67 0.05
CA MET A 288 -0.33 20.67 1.50
C MET A 288 -0.41 22.09 2.08
N LYS A 289 0.43 23.01 1.65
CA LYS A 289 0.39 24.43 2.08
C LYS A 289 -0.84 25.14 1.52
N LYS A 290 -1.18 24.91 0.24
CA LYS A 290 -2.30 25.57 -0.46
C LYS A 290 -3.66 25.10 0.04
N TYR A 291 -3.87 23.79 0.13
CA TYR A 291 -5.20 23.21 0.40
C TYR A 291 -5.38 22.71 1.85
N ARG A 292 -4.32 22.67 2.64
CA ARG A 292 -4.32 22.28 4.07
C ARG A 292 -5.10 20.99 4.34
N PRO A 293 -4.72 19.88 3.70
CA PRO A 293 -5.43 18.62 3.88
C PRO A 293 -5.40 18.19 5.35
N ILE A 294 -6.53 17.64 5.82
CA ILE A 294 -6.63 17.12 7.18
C ILE A 294 -5.67 15.95 7.39
N MET A 295 -5.46 15.17 6.32
CA MET A 295 -4.60 13.99 6.32
C MET A 295 -3.69 13.98 5.11
N SER A 296 -2.49 13.44 5.30
CA SER A 296 -1.57 13.03 4.24
C SER A 296 -1.28 11.54 4.39
N ILE A 297 -1.55 10.80 3.33
CA ILE A 297 -1.34 9.34 3.30
C ILE A 297 -0.12 9.06 2.44
N GLY A 298 0.84 8.32 3.00
CA GLY A 298 2.11 8.10 2.33
C GLY A 298 2.83 6.83 2.77
N VAL A 299 4.06 6.69 2.30
CA VAL A 299 4.98 5.63 2.71
C VAL A 299 6.19 6.22 3.45
N PRO A 300 6.96 5.43 4.24
CA PRO A 300 8.07 5.93 5.04
C PRO A 300 9.07 6.78 4.25
N THR A 301 9.44 6.35 3.04
CA THR A 301 10.40 7.07 2.18
C THR A 301 9.92 8.46 1.79
N GLN A 302 8.61 8.67 1.60
CA GLN A 302 8.05 10.00 1.37
C GLN A 302 8.17 10.88 2.61
N TYR A 303 7.84 10.35 3.80
CA TYR A 303 8.00 11.08 5.07
C TYR A 303 9.46 11.38 5.38
N MET A 304 10.39 10.46 5.09
CA MET A 304 11.84 10.71 5.19
C MET A 304 12.28 11.89 4.31
N ARG A 305 11.76 11.96 3.06
CA ARG A 305 12.02 13.11 2.18
C ARG A 305 11.37 14.40 2.70
N LEU A 306 10.11 14.33 3.17
CA LEU A 306 9.39 15.48 3.70
C LEU A 306 10.09 16.10 4.93
N VAL A 307 10.53 15.29 5.90
CA VAL A 307 11.18 15.82 7.12
C VAL A 307 12.53 16.48 6.84
N ASN A 308 13.12 16.25 5.67
CA ASN A 308 14.35 16.94 5.24
C ASN A 308 14.07 18.29 4.54
N LYS A 309 12.79 18.67 4.37
CA LYS A 309 12.38 19.94 3.74
C LYS A 309 11.79 20.93 4.76
N ASP A 310 11.51 22.16 4.29
CA ASP A 310 10.78 23.14 5.08
C ASP A 310 9.28 22.85 5.09
N LEU A 311 8.78 22.37 6.21
CA LEU A 311 7.36 22.08 6.46
C LEU A 311 6.63 23.21 7.20
N LYS A 312 7.19 24.42 7.27
CA LYS A 312 6.52 25.57 7.90
C LYS A 312 5.18 25.84 7.22
N GLY A 313 4.12 25.84 8.01
CA GLY A 313 2.73 26.06 7.52
C GLY A 313 2.00 24.77 7.12
N VAL A 314 2.68 23.64 7.00
CA VAL A 314 2.04 22.33 6.81
C VAL A 314 1.43 21.89 8.15
N ARG A 315 0.14 21.52 8.11
CA ARG A 315 -0.59 20.93 9.24
C ARG A 315 -1.49 19.83 8.70
N SER A 316 -1.03 18.59 8.79
CA SER A 316 -1.75 17.43 8.25
C SER A 316 -1.39 16.22 9.08
N ILE A 317 -2.37 15.44 9.51
CA ILE A 317 -2.12 14.15 10.16
C ILE A 317 -1.46 13.24 9.14
N GLY A 318 -0.27 12.75 9.45
CA GLY A 318 0.41 11.78 8.62
C GLY A 318 -0.07 10.35 8.92
N VAL A 319 -0.25 9.55 7.88
CA VAL A 319 -0.46 8.11 7.99
C VAL A 319 0.53 7.41 7.06
N SER A 320 1.43 6.65 7.64
CA SER A 320 2.43 5.87 6.92
C SER A 320 2.03 4.40 6.86
N GLY A 321 2.19 3.77 5.72
CA GLY A 321 1.91 2.35 5.56
C GLY A 321 2.87 1.69 4.57
N SER A 322 2.63 0.42 4.30
CA SER A 322 3.38 -0.39 3.31
C SER A 322 4.77 -0.85 3.78
N ALA A 323 5.47 -0.09 4.61
CA ALA A 323 6.75 -0.45 5.22
C ALA A 323 6.85 0.14 6.63
N ALA A 324 7.83 -0.31 7.39
CA ALA A 324 8.08 0.20 8.73
C ALA A 324 8.49 1.68 8.71
N LEU A 325 7.90 2.46 9.60
CA LEU A 325 8.23 3.87 9.79
C LEU A 325 9.30 3.99 10.89
N PRO A 326 10.48 4.58 10.60
CA PRO A 326 11.43 4.87 11.65
C PRO A 326 10.84 5.85 12.68
N PRO A 327 10.95 5.57 14.00
CA PRO A 327 10.40 6.43 15.03
C PRO A 327 10.86 7.88 14.95
N GLU A 328 12.13 8.09 14.59
CA GLU A 328 12.76 9.41 14.45
C GLU A 328 12.08 10.26 13.36
N VAL A 329 11.60 9.62 12.30
CA VAL A 329 10.87 10.30 11.22
C VAL A 329 9.50 10.78 11.71
N ALA A 330 8.81 9.98 12.52
CA ALA A 330 7.53 10.35 13.12
C ALA A 330 7.70 11.53 14.09
N GLU A 331 8.72 11.49 14.93
CA GLU A 331 9.04 12.57 15.87
C GLU A 331 9.41 13.88 15.17
N GLU A 332 10.27 13.82 14.15
CA GLU A 332 10.66 15.02 13.39
C GLU A 332 9.49 15.59 12.58
N TYR A 333 8.63 14.74 12.02
CA TYR A 333 7.40 15.18 11.36
C TYR A 333 6.48 15.92 12.34
N GLU A 334 6.21 15.37 13.53
CA GLU A 334 5.39 16.01 14.56
C GLU A 334 6.01 17.32 15.04
N LYS A 335 7.32 17.35 15.23
CA LYS A 335 8.04 18.56 15.63
C LYS A 335 7.89 19.69 14.61
N LYS A 336 8.00 19.40 13.29
CA LYS A 336 7.91 20.40 12.22
C LYS A 336 6.49 20.83 11.91
N THR A 337 5.52 19.89 11.88
CA THR A 337 4.14 20.16 11.44
C THR A 337 3.17 20.40 12.59
N LYS A 338 3.53 20.05 13.83
CA LYS A 338 2.65 20.00 15.00
C LYS A 338 1.47 19.04 14.82
N SER A 339 1.61 18.07 13.93
CA SER A 339 0.62 17.05 13.63
C SER A 339 1.24 15.66 13.78
N PRO A 340 0.52 14.68 14.34
CA PRO A 340 1.07 13.34 14.52
C PRO A 340 1.28 12.62 13.18
N LEU A 341 2.20 11.68 13.18
CA LEU A 341 2.40 10.71 12.10
C LEU A 341 2.22 9.31 12.66
N GLY A 342 1.12 8.67 12.28
CA GLY A 342 0.77 7.30 12.67
C GLY A 342 1.17 6.27 11.63
N GLU A 343 1.12 5.00 12.05
CA GLU A 343 1.45 3.86 11.20
C GLU A 343 0.22 2.97 10.98
N GLY A 344 0.06 2.46 9.76
CA GLY A 344 -0.89 1.41 9.39
C GLY A 344 -0.17 0.23 8.79
N TYR A 345 -0.77 -0.95 8.90
CA TYR A 345 -0.20 -2.18 8.38
C TYR A 345 -1.26 -2.99 7.62
N GLY A 346 -0.78 -3.70 6.63
CA GLY A 346 -1.58 -4.64 5.85
C GLY A 346 -0.81 -5.21 4.67
N LEU A 347 -1.48 -6.09 3.95
CA LEU A 347 -0.96 -6.80 2.79
C LEU A 347 -1.93 -6.67 1.63
N THR A 348 -1.47 -6.88 0.42
CA THR A 348 -2.37 -6.95 -0.74
C THR A 348 -3.47 -7.99 -0.52
N GLU A 349 -3.11 -9.11 0.08
CA GLU A 349 -3.98 -10.24 0.43
C GLU A 349 -5.08 -9.90 1.48
N THR A 350 -5.05 -8.70 2.05
CA THR A 350 -6.01 -8.25 3.08
C THR A 350 -6.74 -6.95 2.70
N SER A 351 -6.76 -6.53 1.44
CA SER A 351 -7.57 -5.45 0.83
C SER A 351 -7.26 -3.97 1.15
N PRO A 352 -6.19 -3.49 1.74
CA PRO A 352 -5.08 -4.18 2.38
C PRO A 352 -5.03 -4.08 3.91
N VAL A 353 -5.82 -3.17 4.55
CA VAL A 353 -5.58 -2.72 5.94
C VAL A 353 -6.08 -3.74 6.94
N THR A 354 -5.20 -4.14 7.86
CA THR A 354 -5.53 -5.02 8.98
C THR A 354 -5.26 -4.40 10.33
N HIS A 355 -4.29 -3.47 10.43
CA HIS A 355 -3.97 -2.75 11.64
C HIS A 355 -3.82 -1.26 11.36
N ALA A 356 -4.24 -0.45 12.33
CA ALA A 356 -4.09 0.99 12.27
C ALA A 356 -3.77 1.58 13.64
N ASN A 357 -2.77 2.45 13.71
CA ASN A 357 -2.47 3.20 14.91
C ASN A 357 -3.37 4.45 14.97
N MET A 358 -4.65 4.22 15.31
CA MET A 358 -5.69 5.25 15.32
C MET A 358 -5.50 6.33 16.39
N SER A 359 -4.54 6.17 17.30
CA SER A 359 -4.26 7.16 18.35
C SER A 359 -3.82 8.53 17.81
N ALA A 360 -3.31 8.60 16.57
CA ALA A 360 -3.08 9.86 15.86
C ALA A 360 -4.36 10.70 15.71
N PHE A 361 -5.50 10.05 15.44
CA PHE A 361 -6.80 10.72 15.30
C PHE A 361 -7.42 11.09 16.64
N THR A 362 -7.24 10.29 17.69
CA THR A 362 -7.80 10.59 19.01
C THR A 362 -7.18 11.82 19.64
N LYS A 363 -5.89 12.08 19.36
CA LYS A 363 -5.22 13.32 19.78
C LYS A 363 -5.90 14.56 19.17
N MET A 364 -6.32 14.49 17.90
CA MET A 364 -7.06 15.55 17.23
C MET A 364 -8.46 15.76 17.83
N LEU A 365 -9.11 14.68 18.27
CA LEU A 365 -10.44 14.71 18.90
C LEU A 365 -10.38 15.06 20.40
N GLY A 366 -9.21 15.50 20.91
CA GLY A 366 -9.02 15.90 22.30
C GLY A 366 -9.00 14.75 23.30
N LYS A 367 -8.95 13.50 22.84
CA LYS A 367 -8.84 12.31 23.70
C LYS A 367 -7.38 12.03 24.06
N LYS A 368 -7.12 11.75 25.34
CA LYS A 368 -5.76 11.55 25.89
C LYS A 368 -5.19 10.14 25.69
N GLN A 369 -5.33 9.55 24.51
CA GLN A 369 -4.63 8.29 24.26
C GLN A 369 -3.26 8.60 23.66
N ALA A 370 -2.19 8.15 24.32
CA ALA A 370 -0.84 8.30 23.79
C ALA A 370 -0.67 7.35 22.58
N MET A 371 -0.13 7.88 21.50
CA MET A 371 0.30 7.08 20.36
C MET A 371 1.47 6.19 20.79
N LYS A 372 1.40 4.90 20.55
CA LYS A 372 2.53 3.99 20.76
C LYS A 372 3.40 4.01 19.50
N VAL A 373 4.45 4.82 19.54
CA VAL A 373 5.42 4.95 18.45
C VAL A 373 6.08 3.60 18.16
N GLY A 374 6.31 3.28 16.89
CA GLY A 374 6.86 2.00 16.44
C GLY A 374 5.86 0.83 16.43
N SER A 375 4.59 1.08 16.84
CA SER A 375 3.51 0.10 16.74
C SER A 375 2.72 0.32 15.46
N ILE A 376 2.37 -0.78 14.77
CA ILE A 376 1.41 -0.77 13.65
C ILE A 376 -0.04 -0.55 14.12
N GLY A 377 -0.25 -0.42 15.43
CA GLY A 377 -1.55 -0.20 16.03
C GLY A 377 -2.25 -1.47 16.46
N THR A 378 -3.57 -1.37 16.56
CA THR A 378 -4.48 -2.49 16.85
C THR A 378 -5.13 -3.01 15.57
N PRO A 379 -5.63 -4.26 15.55
CA PRO A 379 -6.43 -4.73 14.42
C PRO A 379 -7.56 -3.75 14.09
N VAL A 380 -7.98 -3.66 12.84
CA VAL A 380 -9.23 -2.97 12.49
C VAL A 380 -10.42 -3.84 12.90
N VAL A 381 -11.61 -3.25 13.04
CA VAL A 381 -12.81 -3.97 13.49
C VAL A 381 -13.04 -5.25 12.66
N ASP A 382 -13.58 -6.28 13.31
CA ASP A 382 -13.89 -7.59 12.69
C ASP A 382 -12.68 -8.28 12.04
N THR A 383 -11.48 -7.97 12.52
CA THR A 383 -10.24 -8.65 12.11
C THR A 383 -9.73 -9.49 13.29
N ASP A 384 -9.73 -10.79 13.10
CA ASP A 384 -9.14 -11.72 14.04
C ASP A 384 -7.66 -11.89 13.76
N VAL A 385 -6.86 -11.84 14.82
CA VAL A 385 -5.41 -11.93 14.73
C VAL A 385 -4.88 -12.89 15.79
N ARG A 386 -3.97 -13.76 15.38
CA ARG A 386 -3.20 -14.62 16.29
C ARG A 386 -1.72 -14.48 15.98
N VAL A 387 -0.89 -14.69 16.99
CA VAL A 387 0.56 -14.80 16.81
C VAL A 387 0.96 -16.21 17.19
N ILE A 388 1.51 -16.94 16.24
CA ILE A 388 1.79 -18.36 16.36
C ILE A 388 3.28 -18.65 16.22
N ASP A 389 3.73 -19.73 16.81
CA ASP A 389 5.00 -20.32 16.51
C ASP A 389 4.94 -20.97 15.11
N PRO A 390 5.77 -20.55 14.15
CA PRO A 390 5.69 -21.02 12.76
C PRO A 390 6.04 -22.51 12.59
N GLU A 391 6.70 -23.14 13.58
CA GLU A 391 7.07 -24.57 13.53
C GLU A 391 5.95 -25.46 14.07
N THR A 392 5.25 -25.00 15.11
CA THR A 392 4.22 -25.80 15.80
C THR A 392 2.79 -25.39 15.47
N GLY A 393 2.57 -24.21 14.89
CA GLY A 393 1.24 -23.63 14.61
C GLY A 393 0.46 -23.22 15.87
N LYS A 394 1.09 -23.28 17.06
CA LYS A 394 0.44 -22.92 18.33
C LYS A 394 0.63 -21.45 18.66
N ASP A 395 -0.35 -20.88 19.37
CA ASP A 395 -0.24 -19.52 19.87
C ASP A 395 0.98 -19.37 20.78
N VAL A 396 1.75 -18.29 20.56
CA VAL A 396 2.79 -17.87 21.48
C VAL A 396 2.20 -17.00 22.60
N PRO A 397 2.80 -16.97 23.80
CA PRO A 397 2.36 -16.04 24.85
C PRO A 397 2.40 -14.59 24.41
N VAL A 398 1.47 -13.77 24.93
CA VAL A 398 1.48 -12.32 24.72
C VAL A 398 2.83 -11.72 25.14
N GLY A 399 3.42 -10.90 24.29
CA GLY A 399 4.76 -10.32 24.45
C GLY A 399 5.88 -11.12 23.77
N GLU A 400 5.65 -12.36 23.40
CA GLU A 400 6.59 -13.18 22.63
C GLU A 400 6.46 -12.95 21.12
N VAL A 401 7.53 -13.24 20.38
CA VAL A 401 7.59 -13.07 18.93
C VAL A 401 7.13 -14.36 18.24
N GLY A 402 6.22 -14.23 17.29
CA GLY A 402 5.76 -15.31 16.43
C GLY A 402 5.26 -14.79 15.08
N GLU A 403 4.83 -15.68 14.20
CA GLU A 403 4.20 -15.31 12.94
C GLU A 403 2.77 -14.81 13.16
N MET A 404 2.44 -13.70 12.56
CA MET A 404 1.07 -13.18 12.56
C MET A 404 0.21 -13.93 11.54
N ILE A 405 -0.93 -14.44 11.99
CA ILE A 405 -1.98 -14.95 11.10
C ILE A 405 -3.25 -14.14 11.26
N ILE A 406 -3.98 -13.95 10.16
CA ILE A 406 -5.11 -13.02 10.08
C ILE A 406 -6.31 -13.71 9.45
N HIS A 407 -7.50 -13.45 10.02
CA HIS A 407 -8.79 -13.83 9.47
C HIS A 407 -9.75 -12.63 9.53
N GLY A 408 -10.59 -12.44 8.52
CA GLY A 408 -11.56 -11.34 8.47
C GLY A 408 -12.21 -11.16 7.10
N PRO A 409 -13.25 -10.32 6.99
CA PRO A 409 -14.01 -10.13 5.76
C PRO A 409 -13.18 -9.52 4.62
N GLN A 410 -12.09 -8.83 4.95
CA GLN A 410 -11.17 -8.22 4.00
C GLN A 410 -10.09 -9.17 3.46
N VAL A 411 -9.99 -10.40 3.98
CA VAL A 411 -9.00 -11.38 3.51
C VAL A 411 -9.39 -11.89 2.12
N MET A 412 -8.43 -12.01 1.24
CA MET A 412 -8.59 -12.41 -0.16
C MET A 412 -9.39 -13.71 -0.35
N LEU A 413 -9.94 -13.88 -1.54
CA LEU A 413 -10.55 -15.16 -1.94
C LEU A 413 -9.51 -16.28 -2.12
N GLY A 414 -8.26 -15.95 -2.37
CA GLY A 414 -7.13 -16.83 -2.65
C GLY A 414 -6.25 -16.28 -3.77
N TYR A 415 -5.21 -17.02 -4.15
CA TYR A 415 -4.38 -16.66 -5.30
C TYR A 415 -4.99 -17.20 -6.60
N TRP A 416 -4.93 -16.36 -7.64
CA TRP A 416 -5.36 -16.72 -8.98
C TRP A 416 -4.60 -17.94 -9.53
N PRO A 417 -5.29 -18.90 -10.22
CA PRO A 417 -6.73 -18.94 -10.47
C PRO A 417 -7.54 -19.75 -9.45
N THR A 418 -6.98 -20.12 -8.30
CA THR A 418 -7.55 -21.12 -7.38
C THR A 418 -8.07 -20.47 -6.08
N PRO A 419 -9.42 -20.34 -5.90
CA PRO A 419 -9.99 -19.89 -4.63
C PRO A 419 -9.54 -20.75 -3.45
N GLY A 420 -9.32 -20.12 -2.29
CA GLY A 420 -8.84 -20.77 -1.07
C GLY A 420 -7.33 -21.02 -1.03
N SER A 421 -6.62 -20.91 -2.16
CA SER A 421 -5.17 -21.11 -2.16
C SER A 421 -4.44 -20.01 -1.37
N GLY A 422 -3.44 -20.40 -0.59
CA GLY A 422 -2.69 -19.49 0.29
C GLY A 422 -3.37 -19.17 1.61
N LEU A 423 -4.49 -19.82 1.91
CA LEU A 423 -5.21 -19.76 3.19
C LEU A 423 -5.17 -21.12 3.87
N ASP A 424 -5.10 -21.12 5.20
CA ASP A 424 -5.25 -22.30 6.04
C ASP A 424 -6.54 -22.14 6.86
N ASP A 425 -7.59 -22.90 6.50
CA ASP A 425 -8.94 -22.81 7.09
C ASP A 425 -9.44 -21.33 7.22
N GLY A 426 -9.23 -20.54 6.15
CA GLY A 426 -9.60 -19.13 6.10
C GLY A 426 -8.59 -18.17 6.75
N TRP A 427 -7.56 -18.66 7.41
CA TRP A 427 -6.48 -17.84 7.96
C TRP A 427 -5.39 -17.58 6.95
N LEU A 428 -4.98 -16.33 6.84
CA LEU A 428 -3.84 -15.90 6.04
C LEU A 428 -2.58 -15.91 6.89
N HIS A 429 -1.57 -16.68 6.49
CA HIS A 429 -0.21 -16.58 6.99
C HIS A 429 0.49 -15.38 6.39
N THR A 430 0.84 -14.37 7.21
CA THR A 430 1.41 -13.12 6.71
C THR A 430 2.88 -13.24 6.32
N GLY A 431 3.59 -14.20 6.90
CA GLY A 431 5.04 -14.30 6.82
C GLY A 431 5.77 -13.19 7.58
N ASP A 432 5.05 -12.37 8.36
CA ASP A 432 5.63 -11.31 9.18
C ASP A 432 5.67 -11.76 10.65
N LEU A 433 6.84 -11.60 11.27
CA LEU A 433 7.06 -11.87 12.69
C LEU A 433 6.67 -10.63 13.50
N VAL A 434 5.79 -10.83 14.46
CA VAL A 434 5.26 -9.74 15.29
C VAL A 434 5.28 -10.12 16.77
N LYS A 435 5.10 -9.13 17.62
CA LYS A 435 4.70 -9.31 19.02
C LYS A 435 3.51 -8.41 19.33
N MET A 436 2.63 -8.84 20.22
CA MET A 436 1.55 -8.03 20.78
C MET A 436 1.87 -7.67 22.24
N ASP A 437 1.63 -6.42 22.63
CA ASP A 437 1.74 -6.04 24.03
C ASP A 437 0.42 -6.31 24.81
N GLU A 438 0.45 -6.13 26.14
CA GLU A 438 -0.69 -6.38 27.02
C GLU A 438 -1.90 -5.46 26.77
N ASP A 439 -1.69 -4.32 26.10
CA ASP A 439 -2.76 -3.41 25.69
C ASP A 439 -3.36 -3.77 24.31
N GLY A 440 -2.81 -4.79 23.62
CA GLY A 440 -3.29 -5.24 22.31
C GLY A 440 -2.71 -4.47 21.13
N TYR A 441 -1.59 -3.75 21.30
CA TYR A 441 -0.85 -3.14 20.20
C TYR A 441 0.17 -4.11 19.62
N PHE A 442 0.26 -4.14 18.28
CA PHE A 442 1.15 -5.02 17.55
C PHE A 442 2.40 -4.27 17.07
N TYR A 443 3.52 -4.99 17.04
CA TYR A 443 4.81 -4.50 16.61
C TYR A 443 5.42 -5.49 15.62
N VAL A 444 5.67 -5.08 14.40
CA VAL A 444 6.38 -5.92 13.42
C VAL A 444 7.86 -5.96 13.80
N VAL A 445 8.36 -7.16 14.00
CA VAL A 445 9.75 -7.40 14.38
C VAL A 445 10.63 -7.66 13.16
N ASP A 446 10.18 -8.53 12.23
CA ASP A 446 10.86 -8.82 10.97
C ASP A 446 9.93 -9.60 10.03
N ARG A 447 10.49 -10.07 8.91
CA ARG A 447 9.88 -11.10 8.07
C ARG A 447 10.52 -12.45 8.33
N THR A 448 9.74 -13.51 8.30
CA THR A 448 10.24 -14.88 8.48
C THR A 448 11.42 -15.19 7.53
N LYS A 449 11.35 -14.72 6.27
CA LYS A 449 12.37 -14.93 5.24
C LYS A 449 13.60 -14.01 5.35
N ASP A 450 13.49 -12.90 6.09
CA ASP A 450 14.56 -11.91 6.25
C ASP A 450 15.29 -12.07 7.59
N MET A 451 14.78 -12.96 8.47
CA MET A 451 15.44 -13.36 9.70
C MET A 451 16.78 -14.03 9.40
N ILE A 452 17.83 -13.60 10.09
CA ILE A 452 19.20 -14.06 9.89
C ILE A 452 19.56 -15.08 10.96
N ASN A 453 20.05 -16.25 10.53
CA ASN A 453 20.47 -17.31 11.45
C ASN A 453 21.98 -17.22 11.74
N VAL A 454 22.34 -16.58 12.84
CA VAL A 454 23.74 -16.46 13.27
C VAL A 454 24.09 -17.57 14.25
N SER A 455 24.60 -18.69 13.77
CA SER A 455 25.01 -19.85 14.59
C SER A 455 23.89 -20.36 15.52
N GLY A 456 22.64 -20.43 15.03
CA GLY A 456 21.47 -20.86 15.78
C GLY A 456 20.75 -19.74 16.53
N LEU A 457 21.32 -18.54 16.57
CA LEU A 457 20.66 -17.36 17.15
C LEU A 457 19.87 -16.64 16.06
N LYS A 458 18.60 -16.37 16.33
CA LYS A 458 17.71 -15.60 15.44
C LYS A 458 18.02 -14.12 15.55
N VAL A 459 18.50 -13.50 14.49
CA VAL A 459 18.71 -12.05 14.40
C VAL A 459 17.69 -11.46 13.45
N TYR A 460 16.96 -10.48 13.94
CA TYR A 460 15.96 -9.77 13.17
C TYR A 460 16.61 -8.62 12.41
N SER A 461 16.64 -8.73 11.09
CA SER A 461 17.31 -7.78 10.20
C SER A 461 16.78 -6.35 10.36
N ARG A 462 15.46 -6.21 10.61
CA ARG A 462 14.81 -4.93 10.85
C ARG A 462 15.31 -4.25 12.13
N VAL A 463 15.51 -4.99 13.22
CA VAL A 463 16.01 -4.42 14.47
C VAL A 463 17.39 -3.79 14.26
N VAL A 464 18.19 -4.40 13.40
CA VAL A 464 19.51 -3.84 13.04
C VAL A 464 19.37 -2.62 12.12
N ASP A 465 18.42 -2.64 11.16
CA ASP A 465 18.10 -1.48 10.34
C ASP A 465 17.68 -0.28 11.21
N ASP A 466 16.76 -0.49 12.17
CA ASP A 466 16.26 0.56 13.06
C ASP A 466 17.40 1.19 13.92
N ILE A 467 18.36 0.38 14.37
CA ILE A 467 19.54 0.90 15.09
C ILE A 467 20.45 1.70 14.15
N LEU A 468 20.66 1.24 12.92
CA LEU A 468 21.46 1.97 11.93
C LEU A 468 20.83 3.33 11.58
N PHE A 469 19.52 3.42 11.48
CA PHE A 469 18.80 4.68 11.23
C PHE A 469 18.96 5.71 12.36
N GLN A 470 19.25 5.28 13.60
CA GLN A 470 19.54 6.20 14.71
C GLN A 470 20.91 6.87 14.60
N HIS A 471 21.80 6.39 13.73
CA HIS A 471 23.10 7.02 13.54
C HIS A 471 22.93 8.31 12.69
N PRO A 472 23.47 9.48 13.16
CA PRO A 472 23.25 10.77 12.51
C PRO A 472 23.64 10.82 11.03
N ALA A 473 24.66 10.05 10.64
CA ALA A 473 25.18 10.01 9.27
C ALA A 473 24.39 9.12 8.31
N VAL A 474 23.51 8.24 8.82
CA VAL A 474 22.79 7.28 7.98
C VAL A 474 21.54 7.94 7.36
N GLU A 475 21.44 7.87 6.04
CA GLU A 475 20.26 8.28 5.29
C GLU A 475 19.32 7.09 5.06
N VAL A 476 19.88 5.97 4.57
CA VAL A 476 19.15 4.72 4.31
C VAL A 476 20.04 3.54 4.67
N ALA A 477 19.46 2.49 5.26
CA ALA A 477 20.16 1.25 5.57
C ALA A 477 19.33 0.03 5.19
N GLY A 478 20.00 -1.06 4.79
CA GLY A 478 19.39 -2.36 4.51
C GLY A 478 20.31 -3.49 4.95
N VAL A 479 19.82 -4.32 5.88
CA VAL A 479 20.59 -5.43 6.49
C VAL A 479 20.12 -6.77 5.94
N ILE A 480 21.08 -7.62 5.59
CA ILE A 480 20.83 -8.98 5.10
C ILE A 480 21.72 -10.01 5.79
N GLY A 481 21.28 -11.26 5.78
CA GLY A 481 22.11 -12.42 6.05
C GLY A 481 22.84 -12.89 4.78
N ILE A 482 24.13 -13.15 4.90
CA ILE A 482 24.91 -13.81 3.85
C ILE A 482 25.47 -15.13 4.39
N PRO A 483 25.58 -16.20 3.57
CA PRO A 483 26.09 -17.49 4.02
C PRO A 483 27.45 -17.36 4.70
N ASP A 484 27.63 -18.05 5.83
CA ASP A 484 28.93 -18.13 6.50
C ASP A 484 29.76 -19.26 5.85
N PRO A 485 30.87 -18.95 5.16
CA PRO A 485 31.68 -19.98 4.50
C PRO A 485 32.33 -20.96 5.47
N ASP A 486 32.52 -20.57 6.73
CA ASP A 486 33.21 -21.38 7.74
C ASP A 486 32.23 -22.24 8.55
N ARG A 487 30.90 -21.98 8.45
CA ARG A 487 29.87 -22.65 9.26
C ARG A 487 28.62 -22.93 8.44
N GLY A 488 28.47 -24.15 7.97
CA GLY A 488 27.29 -24.57 7.21
C GLY A 488 25.98 -24.30 7.96
N GLY A 489 25.00 -23.72 7.27
CA GLY A 489 23.69 -23.37 7.84
C GLY A 489 23.66 -22.10 8.70
N SER A 490 24.81 -21.44 8.90
CA SER A 490 24.89 -20.13 9.58
C SER A 490 25.04 -19.00 8.56
N GLU A 491 24.68 -17.79 9.00
CA GLU A 491 24.81 -16.57 8.21
C GLU A 491 25.64 -15.53 8.95
N ARG A 492 26.20 -14.61 8.17
CA ARG A 492 26.87 -13.40 8.68
C ARG A 492 26.02 -12.19 8.32
N ILE A 493 25.93 -11.23 9.23
CA ILE A 493 25.18 -10.00 9.03
C ILE A 493 26.01 -9.04 8.18
N LYS A 494 25.40 -8.54 7.09
CA LYS A 494 25.95 -7.48 6.25
C LYS A 494 24.98 -6.32 6.15
N ALA A 495 25.45 -5.10 6.42
CA ALA A 495 24.70 -3.87 6.29
C ALA A 495 25.14 -3.11 5.03
N PHE A 496 24.18 -2.63 4.26
CA PHE A 496 24.37 -1.69 3.16
C PHE A 496 23.83 -0.33 3.60
N ILE A 497 24.64 0.71 3.45
CA ILE A 497 24.33 2.03 4.01
C ILE A 497 24.54 3.10 2.96
N LYS A 498 23.54 3.96 2.79
CA LYS A 498 23.65 5.25 2.14
C LYS A 498 23.85 6.31 3.21
N LEU A 499 24.93 7.06 3.10
CA LEU A 499 25.19 8.18 3.99
C LEU A 499 24.52 9.46 3.50
N LYS A 500 24.14 10.33 4.44
CA LYS A 500 23.75 11.71 4.11
C LYS A 500 24.95 12.42 3.49
N SER A 501 24.71 13.32 2.55
CA SER A 501 25.73 13.97 1.73
C SER A 501 26.83 14.65 2.55
N GLU A 502 26.47 15.27 3.68
CA GLU A 502 27.40 15.96 4.57
C GLU A 502 28.35 15.04 5.34
N TYR A 503 28.08 13.72 5.37
CA TYR A 503 28.87 12.71 6.08
C TYR A 503 29.67 11.81 5.13
N VAL A 504 29.50 11.94 3.83
CA VAL A 504 30.28 11.16 2.85
C VAL A 504 31.77 11.45 2.99
N GLY A 505 32.56 10.38 3.17
CA GLY A 505 34.01 10.47 3.41
C GLY A 505 34.42 10.90 4.82
N LYS A 506 33.48 11.11 5.75
CA LYS A 506 33.74 11.51 7.14
C LYS A 506 33.45 10.41 8.16
N VAL A 507 32.66 9.40 7.78
CA VAL A 507 32.29 8.26 8.62
C VAL A 507 32.78 6.98 7.96
N ASP A 508 33.37 6.10 8.73
CA ASP A 508 33.85 4.81 8.25
C ASP A 508 33.04 3.62 8.82
N ALA A 509 33.37 2.43 8.35
CA ALA A 509 32.65 1.20 8.74
C ALA A 509 32.87 0.85 10.23
N ASP A 510 34.04 1.23 10.81
CA ASP A 510 34.33 0.89 12.20
C ASP A 510 33.58 1.80 13.17
N GLU A 511 33.36 3.06 12.82
CA GLU A 511 32.47 3.98 13.55
C GLU A 511 31.04 3.46 13.62
N ILE A 512 30.47 3.05 12.47
CA ILE A 512 29.14 2.46 12.43
C ILE A 512 29.05 1.17 13.24
N LYS A 513 30.09 0.31 13.18
CA LYS A 513 30.13 -0.92 13.98
C LYS A 513 30.21 -0.61 15.47
N ALA A 514 31.02 0.40 15.87
CA ALA A 514 31.13 0.84 17.26
C ALA A 514 29.76 1.29 17.80
N PHE A 515 29.05 2.12 17.03
CA PHE A 515 27.69 2.54 17.35
C PHE A 515 26.72 1.37 17.52
N CYS A 516 26.76 0.38 16.60
CA CYS A 516 25.95 -0.82 16.71
C CYS A 516 26.29 -1.66 17.95
N LYS A 517 27.58 -1.77 18.31
CA LYS A 517 28.01 -2.53 19.49
C LYS A 517 27.50 -1.97 20.81
N GLU A 518 27.23 -0.68 20.89
CA GLU A 518 26.68 -0.04 22.09
C GLU A 518 25.18 -0.38 22.30
N LYS A 519 24.47 -0.73 21.23
CA LYS A 519 23.02 -0.85 21.20
C LYS A 519 22.50 -2.26 20.91
N LEU A 520 23.34 -3.12 20.33
CA LEU A 520 22.97 -4.46 19.90
C LEU A 520 23.74 -5.54 20.64
N PRO A 521 23.13 -6.72 20.84
CA PRO A 521 23.87 -7.90 21.30
C PRO A 521 25.04 -8.20 20.33
N PRO A 522 26.17 -8.75 20.81
CA PRO A 522 27.35 -8.98 19.99
C PRO A 522 27.11 -9.80 18.71
N TYR A 523 26.19 -10.78 18.77
CA TYR A 523 25.84 -11.63 17.64
C TYR A 523 24.97 -10.92 16.58
N SER A 524 24.35 -9.79 16.92
CA SER A 524 23.50 -8.98 16.03
C SER A 524 24.26 -7.82 15.38
N VAL A 525 25.51 -7.58 15.75
CA VAL A 525 26.32 -6.51 15.17
C VAL A 525 26.75 -6.88 13.74
N PRO A 526 26.55 -6.00 12.74
CA PRO A 526 26.97 -6.27 11.36
C PRO A 526 28.48 -6.59 11.28
N LYS A 527 28.80 -7.75 10.71
CA LYS A 527 30.21 -8.12 10.46
C LYS A 527 30.79 -7.32 9.31
N PHE A 528 29.96 -7.04 8.30
CA PHE A 528 30.35 -6.30 7.12
C PHE A 528 29.47 -5.07 6.95
N ILE A 529 30.09 -3.95 6.54
CA ILE A 529 29.40 -2.72 6.17
C ILE A 529 29.87 -2.33 4.78
N GLU A 530 28.93 -2.05 3.89
CA GLU A 530 29.19 -1.57 2.54
C GLU A 530 28.46 -0.24 2.34
N PHE A 531 29.18 0.83 2.08
CA PHE A 531 28.60 2.11 1.71
C PHE A 531 28.26 2.11 0.22
N ARG A 532 27.07 2.63 -0.12
CA ARG A 532 26.60 2.79 -1.50
C ARG A 532 26.00 4.17 -1.70
N ASP A 533 26.13 4.69 -2.91
CA ASP A 533 25.50 5.95 -3.29
C ASP A 533 23.98 5.81 -3.32
N ASP A 534 23.47 4.58 -3.63
CA ASP A 534 22.06 4.27 -3.62
C ASP A 534 21.79 2.80 -3.30
N LEU A 535 20.62 2.50 -2.73
CA LEU A 535 20.17 1.15 -2.46
C LEU A 535 19.05 0.75 -3.41
N PRO A 536 18.98 -0.52 -3.85
CA PRO A 536 17.90 -0.98 -4.70
C PRO A 536 16.56 -0.88 -3.96
N LEU A 537 15.58 -0.28 -4.60
CA LEU A 537 14.22 -0.16 -4.10
C LEU A 537 13.27 -1.03 -4.93
N THR A 538 12.19 -1.49 -4.30
CA THR A 538 11.04 -2.06 -5.00
C THR A 538 10.23 -0.96 -5.68
N VAL A 539 9.26 -1.35 -6.52
CA VAL A 539 8.30 -0.41 -7.14
C VAL A 539 7.46 0.38 -6.12
N THR A 540 7.40 -0.09 -4.88
CA THR A 540 6.74 0.56 -3.74
C THR A 540 7.70 1.28 -2.82
N GLU A 541 8.90 1.62 -3.32
CA GLU A 541 9.96 2.35 -2.61
C GLU A 541 10.47 1.68 -1.31
N LYS A 542 10.33 0.36 -1.18
CA LYS A 542 10.94 -0.43 -0.09
C LYS A 542 12.35 -0.87 -0.47
N ILE A 543 13.25 -0.98 0.51
CA ILE A 543 14.59 -1.57 0.27
C ILE A 543 14.43 -3.00 -0.22
N PHE A 544 15.03 -3.30 -1.38
CA PHE A 544 14.93 -4.60 -2.02
C PHE A 544 16.02 -5.55 -1.49
N LYS A 545 15.86 -6.00 -0.22
CA LYS A 545 16.81 -6.87 0.49
C LYS A 545 17.15 -8.13 -0.31
N ARG A 546 16.17 -8.73 -0.98
CA ARG A 546 16.40 -9.90 -1.83
C ARG A 546 17.45 -9.63 -2.92
N LYS A 547 17.37 -8.51 -3.62
CA LYS A 547 18.34 -8.13 -4.64
C LYS A 547 19.74 -7.96 -4.06
N LEU A 548 19.85 -7.31 -2.89
CA LEU A 548 21.11 -7.18 -2.17
C LEU A 548 21.71 -8.56 -1.84
N ARG A 549 20.86 -9.51 -1.39
CA ARG A 549 21.29 -10.87 -1.07
C ARG A 549 21.73 -11.65 -2.32
N GLU A 550 21.00 -11.55 -3.42
CA GLU A 550 21.33 -12.18 -4.70
C GLU A 550 22.69 -11.67 -5.25
N GLU A 551 22.94 -10.35 -5.16
CA GLU A 551 24.20 -9.72 -5.55
C GLU A 551 25.39 -10.29 -4.73
N GLU A 552 25.23 -10.44 -3.41
CA GLU A 552 26.26 -10.99 -2.55
C GLU A 552 26.54 -12.47 -2.80
N ILE A 553 25.48 -13.28 -2.97
CA ILE A 553 25.62 -14.69 -3.30
C ILE A 553 26.35 -14.85 -4.65
N ALA A 554 26.05 -13.99 -5.62
CA ALA A 554 26.75 -14.01 -6.92
C ALA A 554 28.24 -13.63 -6.81
N LYS A 555 28.61 -12.70 -5.90
CA LYS A 555 30.01 -12.36 -5.60
C LYS A 555 30.77 -13.53 -4.94
N MET A 556 30.09 -14.30 -4.08
CA MET A 556 30.70 -15.45 -3.38
C MET A 556 30.92 -16.67 -4.29
N LYS A 557 30.23 -16.75 -5.42
CA LYS A 557 30.39 -17.83 -6.42
C LYS A 557 31.50 -17.56 -7.44
N LYS A 558 32.04 -16.35 -7.48
CA LYS A 558 33.19 -15.95 -8.31
C LYS A 558 34.49 -16.07 -7.51
#